data_589af825a26a1e26258c76ea15a2b915
#
_entry.id   589af825a26a1e26258c76ea15a2b915
#
_cell.length_a   1.000
_cell.length_b   1.000
_cell.length_c   1.000
_cell.angle_alpha   90.00
_cell.angle_beta   90.00
_cell.angle_gamma   90.00
#
_symmetry.space_group_name_H-M   'P 1'
#
loop_
_entity.id
_entity.type
_entity.pdbx_description
1 polymer ?
#
loop_
_entity_poly.entity_id
_entity_poly.type
_entity_poly.pdbx_seq_one_letter_code
_entity_poly.pdbx_strand_id
1 'polypeptide(L)'
;MDKIVIYQILTRLFANTTGVNVPNGTLAQNGCAKFSYFTPRMLAEIKKLGTTHVWYTGILEHATQTDYTRYGIDNDHAGIVKGKAGSPYAVRDYYDVDPDLADNPANRMQEFEKLVARTHKAGLKMIIDFVPNHVARQYHSDVKPETDFGRHDRTDWHFSPQNNFYYYPHTPLAPQFDVQGYCECPAKATGNDCFSPAPSHNDWYETVKLNYGVDYTGDHAGHFDPLPDTWIKMRDILLFWAAKNVDGFRCDMAEMVPVEFWQWVIGEVKRLFPQVIFIAEVYNPAQYRSYIHTGGFDYLYDKVGLYDTLRSVTCYGTSAHQITQAWQQVSDIQGNMLNFLENHDEQRIASDFFAGQADKGRPAMLVAACMNTNPVMIYFGQEVGERGMDAEGFSGRDGRTTIFDYWSVDSINRLYNKQLDKSRLSDDEQNLLQFYRTLLTLCHTERALSNGRFFDLMYANGHLQRQYAFVRADGHEVLLCLANFSDEQACVSVFVPRHAFDYLQLSGGGACVARDLLVNTQETIRFAPDESVVTTVAPWNCKILKISL
;
A
#
# COMPACT_ATOMS: atom_id res chain seq x y z
N MET A 1 2.65 -10.00 19.45
CA MET A 1 1.59 -9.51 18.53
C MET A 1 1.66 -10.36 17.28
N ASP A 2 0.53 -10.68 16.67
CA ASP A 2 0.57 -11.37 15.39
C ASP A 2 1.14 -10.44 14.31
N LYS A 3 1.88 -10.99 13.37
CA LYS A 3 2.44 -10.22 12.25
C LYS A 3 1.30 -9.61 11.42
N ILE A 4 1.43 -8.32 11.10
CA ILE A 4 0.44 -7.61 10.28
C ILE A 4 0.58 -8.03 8.81
N VAL A 5 -0.52 -8.49 8.22
CA VAL A 5 -0.66 -8.76 6.79
C VAL A 5 -1.79 -7.90 6.24
N ILE A 6 -1.44 -6.99 5.35
CA ILE A 6 -2.38 -6.03 4.76
C ILE A 6 -2.79 -6.52 3.37
N TYR A 7 -4.09 -6.53 3.11
CA TYR A 7 -4.64 -6.71 1.77
C TYR A 7 -5.17 -5.37 1.27
N GLN A 8 -4.46 -4.74 0.34
CA GLN A 8 -4.88 -3.49 -0.27
C GLN A 8 -5.91 -3.75 -1.37
N ILE A 9 -7.02 -3.03 -1.33
CA ILE A 9 -8.13 -3.11 -2.28
C ILE A 9 -8.37 -1.73 -2.88
N LEU A 10 -8.40 -1.60 -4.20
CA LEU A 10 -9.01 -0.43 -4.83
C LEU A 10 -10.53 -0.66 -4.84
N THR A 11 -11.22 0.01 -3.92
CA THR A 11 -12.59 -0.33 -3.51
C THR A 11 -13.57 -0.32 -4.68
N ARG A 12 -13.49 0.68 -5.58
CA ARG A 12 -14.41 0.80 -6.73
C ARG A 12 -14.25 -0.31 -7.76
N LEU A 13 -13.06 -0.92 -7.88
CA LEU A 13 -12.80 -1.96 -8.87
C LEU A 13 -12.96 -3.38 -8.33
N PHE A 14 -12.63 -3.60 -7.05
CA PHE A 14 -12.45 -4.93 -6.47
C PHE A 14 -13.62 -5.89 -6.70
N ALA A 15 -14.82 -5.46 -6.58
CA ALA A 15 -15.99 -6.33 -6.78
C ALA A 15 -16.95 -5.77 -7.85
N ASN A 16 -16.42 -5.03 -8.80
CA ASN A 16 -17.19 -4.61 -9.97
C ASN A 16 -17.40 -5.81 -10.90
N THR A 17 -18.55 -6.43 -10.81
CA THR A 17 -18.89 -7.67 -11.52
C THR A 17 -19.58 -7.45 -12.87
N THR A 18 -19.57 -6.24 -13.41
CA THR A 18 -20.23 -5.95 -14.72
C THR A 18 -19.57 -6.70 -15.88
N GLY A 19 -18.24 -6.89 -15.81
CA GLY A 19 -17.45 -7.49 -16.90
C GLY A 19 -17.41 -6.61 -18.17
N VAL A 20 -17.81 -5.35 -18.06
CA VAL A 20 -17.84 -4.39 -19.17
C VAL A 20 -16.77 -3.34 -18.95
N ASN A 21 -15.93 -3.14 -19.95
CA ASN A 21 -14.79 -2.19 -19.94
C ASN A 21 -14.81 -1.35 -21.20
N VAL A 22 -15.62 -0.30 -21.20
CA VAL A 22 -15.65 0.70 -22.27
C VAL A 22 -14.55 1.73 -21.94
N PRO A 23 -13.59 1.98 -22.84
CA PRO A 23 -12.57 3.03 -22.64
C PRO A 23 -13.20 4.38 -22.33
N ASN A 24 -12.73 5.05 -21.28
CA ASN A 24 -13.31 6.30 -20.76
C ASN A 24 -14.84 6.20 -20.49
N GLY A 25 -15.30 5.00 -20.10
CA GLY A 25 -16.72 4.71 -19.89
C GLY A 25 -17.26 5.34 -18.61
N THR A 26 -18.56 5.63 -18.62
CA THR A 26 -19.28 6.18 -17.47
C THR A 26 -19.60 5.09 -16.44
N LEU A 27 -19.99 5.50 -15.23
CA LEU A 27 -20.52 4.61 -14.18
C LEU A 27 -21.65 3.71 -14.72
N ALA A 28 -22.56 4.25 -15.55
CA ALA A 28 -23.66 3.50 -16.11
C ALA A 28 -23.22 2.42 -17.11
N GLN A 29 -22.09 2.61 -17.80
CA GLN A 29 -21.52 1.66 -18.76
C GLN A 29 -20.70 0.57 -18.07
N ASN A 30 -19.72 0.98 -17.27
CA ASN A 30 -18.70 0.09 -16.70
C ASN A 30 -19.05 -0.42 -15.29
N GLY A 31 -19.95 0.26 -14.58
CA GLY A 31 -20.31 -0.08 -13.22
C GLY A 31 -19.22 0.30 -12.20
N CYS A 32 -19.54 0.03 -10.94
CA CYS A 32 -18.66 0.26 -9.79
C CYS A 32 -18.99 -0.77 -8.70
N ALA A 33 -18.00 -1.20 -7.94
CA ALA A 33 -18.24 -1.99 -6.74
C ALA A 33 -19.02 -1.19 -5.69
N LYS A 34 -19.72 -1.88 -4.83
CA LYS A 34 -20.53 -1.29 -3.75
C LYS A 34 -20.10 -1.82 -2.39
N PHE A 35 -20.29 -1.02 -1.34
CA PHE A 35 -20.01 -1.46 0.04
C PHE A 35 -20.73 -2.77 0.39
N SER A 36 -21.91 -3.00 -0.16
CA SER A 36 -22.69 -4.23 0.04
C SER A 36 -22.05 -5.48 -0.58
N TYR A 37 -21.16 -5.34 -1.55
CA TYR A 37 -20.44 -6.45 -2.19
C TYR A 37 -19.43 -7.10 -1.24
N PHE A 38 -18.94 -6.38 -0.25
CA PHE A 38 -18.09 -6.93 0.82
C PHE A 38 -18.94 -7.71 1.84
N THR A 39 -19.52 -8.81 1.39
CA THR A 39 -20.33 -9.68 2.24
C THR A 39 -19.49 -10.38 3.32
N PRO A 40 -20.11 -10.90 4.41
CA PRO A 40 -19.39 -11.69 5.39
C PRO A 40 -18.65 -12.89 4.79
N ARG A 41 -19.20 -13.50 3.73
CA ARG A 41 -18.58 -14.62 3.03
C ARG A 41 -17.35 -14.19 2.25
N MET A 42 -17.40 -13.03 1.56
CA MET A 42 -16.25 -12.47 0.85
C MET A 42 -15.13 -12.08 1.82
N LEU A 43 -15.47 -11.40 2.92
CA LEU A 43 -14.49 -11.03 3.95
C LEU A 43 -13.83 -12.27 4.60
N ALA A 44 -14.58 -13.36 4.77
CA ALA A 44 -14.03 -14.63 5.23
C ALA A 44 -13.03 -15.24 4.22
N GLU A 45 -13.27 -15.10 2.90
CA GLU A 45 -12.30 -15.53 1.89
C GLU A 45 -11.04 -14.68 1.89
N ILE A 46 -11.16 -13.35 2.06
CA ILE A 46 -10.03 -12.45 2.23
C ILE A 46 -9.23 -12.86 3.49
N LYS A 47 -9.90 -13.16 4.60
CA LYS A 47 -9.22 -13.62 5.81
C LYS A 47 -8.47 -14.93 5.63
N LYS A 48 -9.03 -15.89 4.84
CA LYS A 48 -8.38 -17.16 4.51
C LYS A 48 -7.07 -17.00 3.71
N LEU A 49 -6.85 -15.82 3.13
CA LEU A 49 -5.57 -15.49 2.49
C LEU A 49 -4.44 -15.28 3.51
N GLY A 50 -4.74 -15.26 4.81
CA GLY A 50 -3.80 -14.92 5.89
C GLY A 50 -3.84 -13.43 6.25
N THR A 51 -4.83 -12.69 5.78
CA THR A 51 -4.98 -11.24 5.99
C THR A 51 -5.42 -10.91 7.40
N THR A 52 -4.84 -9.86 7.98
CA THR A 52 -5.25 -9.28 9.29
C THR A 52 -5.93 -7.92 9.12
N HIS A 53 -5.51 -7.15 8.12
CA HIS A 53 -5.99 -5.81 7.82
C HIS A 53 -6.40 -5.71 6.36
N VAL A 54 -7.49 -5.01 6.09
CA VAL A 54 -7.88 -4.62 4.73
C VAL A 54 -7.70 -3.11 4.61
N TRP A 55 -6.89 -2.69 3.65
CA TRP A 55 -6.81 -1.29 3.27
C TRP A 55 -7.76 -1.04 2.10
N TYR A 56 -8.82 -0.32 2.39
CA TYR A 56 -9.82 0.10 1.40
C TYR A 56 -9.40 1.44 0.80
N THR A 57 -8.74 1.41 -0.37
CA THR A 57 -8.33 2.61 -1.11
C THR A 57 -9.54 3.26 -1.78
N GLY A 58 -9.61 4.60 -1.70
CA GLY A 58 -10.63 5.39 -2.37
C GLY A 58 -11.98 5.43 -1.65
N ILE A 59 -11.98 5.46 -0.32
CA ILE A 59 -13.20 5.59 0.51
C ILE A 59 -13.70 7.02 0.56
N LEU A 60 -12.80 8.01 0.68
CA LEU A 60 -13.17 9.41 0.82
C LEU A 60 -13.85 9.94 -0.44
N GLU A 61 -14.81 10.83 -0.28
CA GLU A 61 -15.40 11.54 -1.42
C GLU A 61 -14.32 12.32 -2.15
N HIS A 62 -14.19 12.07 -3.46
CA HIS A 62 -13.19 12.67 -4.33
C HIS A 62 -13.84 13.22 -5.60
N ALA A 63 -13.13 14.09 -6.29
CA ALA A 63 -13.62 14.72 -7.51
C ALA A 63 -13.95 13.67 -8.57
N THR A 64 -15.17 13.75 -9.15
CA THR A 64 -15.69 12.81 -10.16
C THR A 64 -16.45 13.54 -11.26
N GLN A 65 -16.57 12.92 -12.45
CA GLN A 65 -17.45 13.40 -13.53
C GLN A 65 -18.88 12.83 -13.43
N THR A 66 -19.19 12.01 -12.44
CA THR A 66 -20.54 11.48 -12.23
C THR A 66 -21.40 12.50 -11.47
N ASP A 67 -22.62 12.71 -11.96
CA ASP A 67 -23.55 13.71 -11.40
C ASP A 67 -24.28 13.15 -10.16
N TYR A 68 -24.04 13.79 -9.03
CA TYR A 68 -24.69 13.50 -7.75
C TYR A 68 -25.47 14.69 -7.19
N THR A 69 -25.77 15.72 -8.00
CA THR A 69 -26.49 16.94 -7.56
C THR A 69 -27.84 16.66 -6.92
N ARG A 70 -28.52 15.60 -7.35
CA ARG A 70 -29.79 15.15 -6.70
C ARG A 70 -29.64 14.69 -5.25
N TYR A 71 -28.40 14.47 -4.80
CA TYR A 71 -28.07 14.09 -3.42
C TYR A 71 -27.40 15.22 -2.65
N GLY A 72 -27.35 16.44 -3.22
CA GLY A 72 -26.75 17.61 -2.61
C GLY A 72 -25.24 17.73 -2.78
N ILE A 73 -24.64 16.91 -3.64
CA ILE A 73 -23.22 16.97 -3.98
C ILE A 73 -23.06 17.77 -5.27
N ASP A 74 -22.29 18.85 -5.23
CA ASP A 74 -22.03 19.67 -6.41
C ASP A 74 -21.14 18.95 -7.43
N ASN A 75 -21.34 19.24 -8.72
CA ASN A 75 -20.53 18.66 -9.80
C ASN A 75 -19.13 19.27 -9.85
N ASP A 76 -18.15 18.44 -10.10
CA ASP A 76 -16.80 18.86 -10.45
C ASP A 76 -16.70 19.19 -11.93
N HIS A 77 -15.83 20.16 -12.27
CA HIS A 77 -15.60 20.53 -13.64
C HIS A 77 -14.73 19.49 -14.36
N ALA A 78 -15.23 18.92 -15.47
CA ALA A 78 -14.57 17.82 -16.18
C ALA A 78 -13.12 18.11 -16.60
N GLY A 79 -12.76 19.37 -16.86
CA GLY A 79 -11.41 19.79 -17.24
C GLY A 79 -10.36 19.64 -16.14
N ILE A 80 -10.78 19.40 -14.89
CA ILE A 80 -9.90 19.22 -13.73
C ILE A 80 -10.19 17.92 -12.97
N VAL A 81 -10.71 16.90 -13.65
CA VAL A 81 -10.93 15.55 -13.12
C VAL A 81 -10.21 14.56 -14.03
N LYS A 82 -9.31 13.75 -13.50
CA LYS A 82 -8.63 12.68 -14.24
C LYS A 82 -9.54 11.45 -14.37
N GLY A 83 -9.77 11.01 -15.61
CA GLY A 83 -10.70 9.90 -15.90
C GLY A 83 -12.17 10.27 -15.63
N LYS A 84 -13.07 9.31 -15.74
CA LYS A 84 -14.50 9.50 -15.44
C LYS A 84 -14.83 9.35 -13.96
N ALA A 85 -14.17 8.41 -13.30
CA ALA A 85 -14.37 8.15 -11.88
C ALA A 85 -13.58 9.12 -10.98
N GLY A 86 -12.54 9.75 -11.51
CA GLY A 86 -11.66 10.65 -10.77
C GLY A 86 -10.58 9.94 -9.97
N SER A 87 -9.58 10.71 -9.56
CA SER A 87 -8.51 10.23 -8.69
C SER A 87 -9.02 10.07 -7.26
N PRO A 88 -8.83 8.90 -6.62
CA PRO A 88 -9.16 8.73 -5.20
C PRO A 88 -8.34 9.64 -4.26
N TYR A 89 -7.27 10.25 -4.79
CA TYR A 89 -6.40 11.19 -4.07
C TYR A 89 -6.75 12.67 -4.31
N ALA A 90 -7.68 12.98 -5.21
CA ALA A 90 -8.25 14.32 -5.34
C ALA A 90 -9.47 14.46 -4.42
N VAL A 91 -9.23 14.42 -3.10
CA VAL A 91 -10.29 14.45 -2.08
C VAL A 91 -11.10 15.73 -2.17
N ARG A 92 -12.42 15.59 -2.31
CA ARG A 92 -13.38 16.70 -2.41
C ARG A 92 -14.05 17.02 -1.08
N ASP A 93 -14.36 15.99 -0.29
CA ASP A 93 -14.90 16.12 1.08
C ASP A 93 -14.23 15.10 2.00
N TYR A 94 -13.53 15.57 3.03
CA TYR A 94 -12.92 14.69 4.03
C TYR A 94 -13.91 14.12 5.03
N TYR A 95 -15.12 14.66 5.11
CA TYR A 95 -16.12 14.22 6.09
C TYR A 95 -17.18 13.30 5.51
N ASP A 96 -17.01 12.92 4.23
CA ASP A 96 -17.94 12.00 3.57
C ASP A 96 -17.20 10.92 2.74
N VAL A 97 -17.97 9.95 2.28
CA VAL A 97 -17.49 8.82 1.48
C VAL A 97 -17.93 8.94 0.04
N ASP A 98 -17.14 8.36 -0.87
CA ASP A 98 -17.41 8.30 -2.29
C ASP A 98 -18.83 7.75 -2.56
N PRO A 99 -19.73 8.55 -3.15
CA PRO A 99 -21.10 8.15 -3.43
C PRO A 99 -21.20 6.99 -4.43
N ASP A 100 -20.19 6.78 -5.27
CA ASP A 100 -20.10 5.65 -6.19
C ASP A 100 -20.15 4.30 -5.46
N LEU A 101 -19.64 4.24 -4.23
CA LEU A 101 -19.50 3.01 -3.46
C LEU A 101 -20.77 2.60 -2.71
N ALA A 102 -21.77 3.48 -2.62
CA ALA A 102 -23.03 3.20 -1.95
C ALA A 102 -24.08 2.61 -2.90
N ASP A 103 -24.90 1.69 -2.41
CA ASP A 103 -26.11 1.26 -3.13
C ASP A 103 -27.12 2.41 -3.22
N ASN A 104 -27.23 3.20 -2.15
CA ASN A 104 -28.00 4.43 -2.12
C ASN A 104 -27.11 5.59 -1.67
N PRO A 105 -26.71 6.50 -2.56
CA PRO A 105 -25.86 7.65 -2.21
C PRO A 105 -26.38 8.52 -1.06
N ALA A 106 -27.69 8.59 -0.83
CA ALA A 106 -28.26 9.29 0.32
C ALA A 106 -27.90 8.64 1.68
N ASN A 107 -27.52 7.37 1.68
CA ASN A 107 -27.17 6.61 2.89
C ASN A 107 -25.68 6.20 2.92
N ARG A 108 -24.84 6.81 2.08
CA ARG A 108 -23.46 6.40 1.83
C ARG A 108 -22.61 6.21 3.10
N MET A 109 -22.69 7.17 4.02
CA MET A 109 -21.96 7.08 5.30
C MET A 109 -22.46 5.91 6.16
N GLN A 110 -23.78 5.66 6.21
CA GLN A 110 -24.33 4.54 6.98
C GLN A 110 -23.92 3.18 6.35
N GLU A 111 -23.82 3.12 5.04
CA GLU A 111 -23.37 1.92 4.32
C GLU A 111 -21.90 1.64 4.59
N PHE A 112 -21.07 2.70 4.65
CA PHE A 112 -19.68 2.60 5.06
C PHE A 112 -19.55 2.10 6.51
N GLU A 113 -20.28 2.70 7.46
CA GLU A 113 -20.25 2.25 8.86
C GLU A 113 -20.67 0.77 9.02
N LYS A 114 -21.60 0.30 8.19
CA LYS A 114 -21.94 -1.12 8.11
C LYS A 114 -20.79 -1.97 7.53
N LEU A 115 -20.00 -1.43 6.60
CA LEU A 115 -18.79 -2.12 6.09
C LEU A 115 -17.74 -2.24 7.20
N VAL A 116 -17.47 -1.18 7.96
CA VAL A 116 -16.58 -1.22 9.13
C VAL A 116 -16.99 -2.34 10.09
N ALA A 117 -18.26 -2.34 10.49
CA ALA A 117 -18.79 -3.35 11.41
C ALA A 117 -18.68 -4.79 10.85
N ARG A 118 -18.91 -4.98 9.53
CA ARG A 118 -18.75 -6.30 8.89
C ARG A 118 -17.30 -6.75 8.84
N THR A 119 -16.38 -5.82 8.54
CA THR A 119 -14.94 -6.08 8.52
C THR A 119 -14.45 -6.55 9.89
N HIS A 120 -14.84 -5.85 10.95
CA HIS A 120 -14.52 -6.23 12.33
C HIS A 120 -15.16 -7.57 12.72
N LYS A 121 -16.42 -7.81 12.34
CA LYS A 121 -17.10 -9.08 12.62
C LYS A 121 -16.41 -10.27 11.94
N ALA A 122 -15.76 -10.05 10.79
CA ALA A 122 -14.94 -11.07 10.14
C ALA A 122 -13.58 -11.28 10.85
N GLY A 123 -13.26 -10.49 11.87
CA GLY A 123 -11.98 -10.51 12.58
C GLY A 123 -10.85 -9.90 11.75
N LEU A 124 -11.18 -8.93 10.91
CA LEU A 124 -10.25 -8.11 10.12
C LEU A 124 -10.28 -6.67 10.66
N LYS A 125 -9.20 -5.94 10.47
CA LYS A 125 -9.10 -4.51 10.76
C LYS A 125 -9.19 -3.68 9.49
N MET A 126 -9.62 -2.42 9.61
CA MET A 126 -9.82 -1.51 8.49
C MET A 126 -8.77 -0.41 8.48
N ILE A 127 -8.13 -0.23 7.31
CA ILE A 127 -7.26 0.92 7.00
C ILE A 127 -7.93 1.69 5.87
N ILE A 128 -7.89 3.02 5.95
CA ILE A 128 -8.28 3.93 4.87
C ILE A 128 -7.15 4.89 4.54
N ASP A 129 -7.21 5.55 3.38
CA ASP A 129 -6.28 6.62 3.03
C ASP A 129 -6.57 7.88 3.83
N PHE A 130 -5.50 8.58 4.20
CA PHE A 130 -5.51 9.97 4.61
C PHE A 130 -4.59 10.74 3.68
N VAL A 131 -5.13 11.72 2.96
CA VAL A 131 -4.42 12.50 1.94
C VAL A 131 -4.10 13.88 2.49
N PRO A 132 -2.95 14.10 3.16
CA PRO A 132 -2.71 15.36 3.87
C PRO A 132 -2.11 16.46 3.00
N ASN A 133 -1.41 16.10 1.93
CA ASN A 133 -0.60 17.04 1.17
C ASN A 133 -1.42 17.96 0.25
N HIS A 134 -2.56 17.49 -0.24
CA HIS A 134 -3.37 18.18 -1.24
C HIS A 134 -4.84 17.80 -1.14
N VAL A 135 -5.69 18.56 -1.84
CA VAL A 135 -7.13 18.32 -2.00
C VAL A 135 -7.53 18.56 -3.46
N ALA A 136 -8.75 18.18 -3.85
CA ALA A 136 -9.30 18.54 -5.14
C ALA A 136 -9.33 20.08 -5.34
N ARG A 137 -9.18 20.56 -6.60
CA ARG A 137 -9.23 22.00 -6.87
C ARG A 137 -10.54 22.65 -6.46
N GLN A 138 -11.64 21.93 -6.59
CA GLN A 138 -12.97 22.37 -6.16
C GLN A 138 -13.36 21.75 -4.81
N TYR A 139 -12.40 21.63 -3.86
CA TYR A 139 -12.67 21.13 -2.52
C TYR A 139 -13.86 21.87 -1.91
N HIS A 140 -14.83 21.11 -1.47
CA HIS A 140 -15.99 21.60 -0.73
C HIS A 140 -16.62 20.44 0.05
N SER A 141 -16.86 20.63 1.34
CA SER A 141 -17.58 19.64 2.13
C SER A 141 -19.07 19.92 2.05
N ASP A 142 -19.82 18.99 1.47
CA ASP A 142 -21.28 19.08 1.39
C ASP A 142 -21.95 18.86 2.77
N VAL A 143 -21.26 18.16 3.70
CA VAL A 143 -21.77 17.82 5.02
C VAL A 143 -21.28 18.75 6.14
N LYS A 144 -20.14 19.43 5.97
CA LYS A 144 -19.54 20.37 6.93
C LYS A 144 -18.90 21.58 6.26
N PRO A 145 -19.64 22.36 5.48
CA PRO A 145 -19.10 23.47 4.69
C PRO A 145 -18.42 24.55 5.54
N GLU A 146 -18.71 24.63 6.83
CA GLU A 146 -18.06 25.55 7.75
C GLU A 146 -16.58 25.20 7.99
N THR A 147 -16.16 23.97 7.69
CA THR A 147 -14.78 23.50 7.87
C THR A 147 -13.93 23.57 6.59
N ASP A 148 -14.48 24.09 5.49
CA ASP A 148 -13.80 24.14 4.21
C ASP A 148 -12.42 24.78 4.28
N PHE A 149 -11.47 24.18 3.56
CA PHE A 149 -10.16 24.77 3.32
C PHE A 149 -10.29 26.03 2.45
N GLY A 150 -9.49 27.05 2.75
CA GLY A 150 -9.47 28.30 2.00
C GLY A 150 -10.57 29.32 2.36
N ARG A 151 -11.55 28.95 3.20
CA ARG A 151 -12.69 29.81 3.54
C ARG A 151 -12.30 31.15 4.15
N HIS A 152 -11.20 31.20 4.89
CA HIS A 152 -10.72 32.39 5.60
C HIS A 152 -9.36 32.87 5.10
N ASP A 153 -8.91 32.32 3.96
CA ASP A 153 -7.61 32.62 3.40
C ASP A 153 -7.51 34.06 2.87
N ARG A 154 -6.33 34.63 3.03
CA ARG A 154 -5.94 35.89 2.41
C ARG A 154 -5.43 35.62 1.01
N THR A 155 -6.31 35.74 0.03
CA THR A 155 -6.03 35.42 -1.38
C THR A 155 -5.20 36.51 -2.09
N ASP A 156 -5.00 37.65 -1.43
CA ASP A 156 -4.14 38.77 -1.87
C ASP A 156 -2.65 38.55 -1.51
N TRP A 157 -2.31 37.48 -0.78
CA TRP A 157 -0.96 37.09 -0.42
C TRP A 157 -0.62 35.73 -1.02
N HIS A 158 0.61 35.58 -1.53
CA HIS A 158 1.08 34.27 -2.00
C HIS A 158 1.16 33.25 -0.87
N PHE A 159 1.75 33.64 0.26
CA PHE A 159 1.89 32.85 1.46
C PHE A 159 1.40 33.62 2.71
N SER A 160 0.74 32.91 3.56
CA SER A 160 0.49 33.29 4.96
C SER A 160 0.43 32.03 5.79
N PRO A 161 1.04 31.95 6.99
CA PRO A 161 1.05 30.73 7.81
C PRO A 161 -0.35 30.21 8.16
N GLN A 162 -1.36 31.09 8.17
CA GLN A 162 -2.74 30.73 8.51
C GLN A 162 -3.62 30.44 7.28
N ASN A 163 -3.12 30.66 6.06
CA ASN A 163 -3.81 30.24 4.85
C ASN A 163 -3.75 28.71 4.70
N ASN A 164 -4.81 28.14 4.13
CA ASN A 164 -4.83 26.71 3.79
C ASN A 164 -4.16 26.42 2.45
N PHE A 165 -4.01 27.44 1.56
CA PHE A 165 -3.43 27.30 0.24
C PHE A 165 -2.35 28.35 -0.03
N TYR A 166 -1.54 28.09 -1.09
CA TYR A 166 -0.61 29.05 -1.69
C TYR A 166 -1.26 29.68 -2.89
N TYR A 167 -1.37 31.01 -2.94
CA TYR A 167 -2.06 31.75 -3.98
C TYR A 167 -1.11 32.49 -4.92
N TYR A 168 -1.56 32.73 -6.14
CA TYR A 168 -0.95 33.65 -7.10
C TYR A 168 -1.88 34.88 -7.24
N PRO A 169 -1.70 35.92 -6.40
CA PRO A 169 -2.59 37.07 -6.37
C PRO A 169 -2.80 37.68 -7.75
N HIS A 170 -4.05 37.96 -8.10
CA HIS A 170 -4.46 38.56 -9.37
C HIS A 170 -4.07 37.77 -10.64
N THR A 171 -3.57 36.55 -10.50
CA THR A 171 -3.14 35.72 -11.62
C THR A 171 -4.12 34.56 -11.80
N PRO A 172 -4.73 34.39 -12.98
CA PRO A 172 -5.59 33.25 -13.26
C PRO A 172 -4.77 31.97 -13.45
N LEU A 173 -5.38 30.82 -13.17
CA LEU A 173 -4.84 29.52 -13.54
C LEU A 173 -4.79 29.42 -15.07
N ALA A 174 -3.63 29.07 -15.63
CA ALA A 174 -3.36 28.98 -17.07
C ALA A 174 -2.63 27.67 -17.41
N PRO A 175 -3.26 26.49 -17.28
CA PRO A 175 -2.64 25.21 -17.58
C PRO A 175 -2.11 25.16 -19.03
N GLN A 176 -1.04 24.39 -19.25
CA GLN A 176 -0.40 24.22 -20.57
C GLN A 176 -1.20 23.27 -21.51
N PHE A 177 -2.44 22.98 -21.19
CA PHE A 177 -3.36 22.12 -21.92
C PHE A 177 -4.81 22.63 -21.76
N ASP A 178 -5.73 22.13 -22.57
CA ASP A 178 -7.14 22.54 -22.51
C ASP A 178 -7.84 21.97 -21.28
N VAL A 179 -8.34 22.85 -20.43
CA VAL A 179 -9.17 22.53 -19.25
C VAL A 179 -10.65 22.79 -19.49
N GLN A 180 -11.09 22.78 -20.76
CA GLN A 180 -12.50 22.85 -21.16
C GLN A 180 -13.25 24.07 -20.57
N GLY A 181 -12.55 25.20 -20.43
CA GLY A 181 -13.13 26.44 -19.92
C GLY A 181 -13.17 26.56 -18.40
N TYR A 182 -12.51 25.68 -17.65
CA TYR A 182 -12.36 25.87 -16.20
C TYR A 182 -11.61 27.18 -15.88
N CYS A 183 -12.11 27.91 -14.91
CA CYS A 183 -11.54 29.20 -14.49
C CYS A 183 -11.28 29.19 -12.98
N GLU A 184 -10.07 29.55 -12.58
CA GLU A 184 -9.68 29.75 -11.18
C GLU A 184 -8.84 31.03 -11.08
N CYS A 185 -9.28 32.00 -10.27
CA CYS A 185 -8.55 33.24 -10.03
C CYS A 185 -8.83 33.71 -8.58
N PRO A 186 -7.80 33.92 -7.75
CA PRO A 186 -6.39 33.67 -8.05
C PRO A 186 -6.10 32.17 -8.19
N ALA A 187 -5.10 31.83 -9.01
CA ALA A 187 -4.61 30.47 -9.12
C ALA A 187 -4.00 29.98 -7.79
N LYS A 188 -4.06 28.68 -7.54
CA LYS A 188 -3.44 28.01 -6.38
C LYS A 188 -2.32 27.08 -6.84
N ALA A 189 -1.30 26.88 -6.00
CA ALA A 189 -0.23 25.92 -6.24
C ALA A 189 -0.79 24.49 -6.37
N THR A 190 -0.20 23.69 -7.25
CA THR A 190 -0.63 22.33 -7.56
C THR A 190 -0.06 21.33 -6.55
N GLY A 191 -0.75 20.24 -6.27
CA GLY A 191 -0.45 19.29 -5.19
C GLY A 191 0.93 18.63 -5.24
N ASN A 192 1.54 18.52 -6.42
CA ASN A 192 2.90 17.96 -6.59
C ASN A 192 4.03 19.00 -6.41
N ASP A 193 3.82 20.02 -5.58
CA ASP A 193 4.76 21.12 -5.37
C ASP A 193 5.07 21.93 -6.66
N CYS A 194 4.11 21.91 -7.60
CA CYS A 194 4.19 22.81 -8.74
C CYS A 194 3.74 24.21 -8.32
N PHE A 195 4.70 25.03 -7.87
CA PHE A 195 4.51 26.43 -7.50
C PHE A 195 4.51 27.30 -8.75
N SER A 196 3.48 27.12 -9.61
CA SER A 196 3.25 27.86 -10.84
C SER A 196 1.75 27.97 -11.11
N PRO A 197 1.26 29.10 -11.65
CA PRO A 197 -0.12 29.21 -12.12
C PRO A 197 -0.37 28.47 -13.45
N ALA A 198 0.68 27.89 -14.08
CA ALA A 198 0.64 27.22 -15.37
C ALA A 198 1.12 25.75 -15.28
N PRO A 199 0.41 24.86 -14.57
CA PRO A 199 0.77 23.45 -14.48
C PRO A 199 0.70 22.79 -15.87
N SER A 200 1.54 21.77 -16.09
CA SER A 200 1.50 20.89 -17.24
C SER A 200 0.50 19.74 -17.04
N HIS A 201 0.24 18.98 -18.10
CA HIS A 201 -0.59 17.77 -18.01
C HIS A 201 0.02 16.67 -17.13
N ASN A 202 1.36 16.70 -16.92
CA ASN A 202 2.07 15.75 -16.06
C ASN A 202 2.06 16.16 -14.59
N ASP A 203 1.64 17.38 -14.27
CA ASP A 203 1.44 17.81 -12.90
C ASP A 203 0.11 17.25 -12.34
N TRP A 204 -0.07 17.29 -11.02
CA TRP A 204 -1.32 16.88 -10.39
C TRP A 204 -2.36 18.02 -10.49
N TYR A 205 -2.65 18.42 -11.72
CA TYR A 205 -3.44 19.61 -12.05
C TYR A 205 -4.86 19.60 -11.48
N GLU A 206 -5.39 18.42 -11.16
CA GLU A 206 -6.69 18.21 -10.51
C GLU A 206 -6.69 18.54 -9.01
N THR A 207 -5.50 18.79 -8.45
CA THR A 207 -5.31 19.02 -7.01
C THR A 207 -4.70 20.39 -6.71
N VAL A 208 -4.85 20.82 -5.47
CA VAL A 208 -4.19 22.02 -4.90
C VAL A 208 -3.41 21.65 -3.66
N LYS A 209 -2.20 22.21 -3.54
CA LYS A 209 -1.30 22.03 -2.39
C LYS A 209 -1.89 22.66 -1.13
N LEU A 210 -1.89 21.92 -0.05
CA LEU A 210 -2.22 22.43 1.29
C LEU A 210 -1.01 23.09 1.95
N ASN A 211 -1.26 24.19 2.63
CA ASN A 211 -0.24 24.96 3.34
C ASN A 211 -0.23 24.59 4.82
N TYR A 212 0.88 24.05 5.26
CA TYR A 212 1.14 23.68 6.65
C TYR A 212 1.98 24.73 7.41
N GLY A 213 2.03 25.97 6.93
CA GLY A 213 2.80 27.03 7.55
C GLY A 213 4.28 27.07 7.13
N VAL A 214 4.63 26.48 5.98
CA VAL A 214 5.98 26.53 5.42
C VAL A 214 6.00 27.40 4.16
N ASP A 215 6.88 28.39 4.10
CA ASP A 215 7.06 29.24 2.90
C ASP A 215 8.01 28.59 1.90
N TYR A 216 7.50 27.69 1.06
CA TYR A 216 8.30 26.97 0.04
C TYR A 216 8.86 27.86 -1.07
N THR A 217 8.35 29.08 -1.25
CA THR A 217 8.82 30.03 -2.29
C THR A 217 9.68 31.14 -1.73
N GLY A 218 9.76 31.23 -0.40
CA GLY A 218 10.58 32.21 0.33
C GLY A 218 11.78 31.59 1.00
N ASP A 219 11.83 31.66 2.31
CA ASP A 219 12.97 31.22 3.14
C ASP A 219 12.93 29.74 3.53
N HIS A 220 11.89 29.01 3.12
CA HIS A 220 11.58 27.63 3.53
C HIS A 220 11.41 27.43 5.04
N ALA A 221 11.17 28.51 5.80
CA ALA A 221 10.99 28.43 7.24
C ALA A 221 9.60 27.90 7.60
N GLY A 222 9.54 27.15 8.68
CA GLY A 222 8.29 26.73 9.30
C GLY A 222 7.77 27.79 10.26
N HIS A 223 6.51 28.17 10.12
CA HIS A 223 5.79 29.13 10.95
C HIS A 223 4.65 28.41 11.68
N PHE A 224 4.94 27.75 12.81
CA PHE A 224 4.02 26.85 13.52
C PHE A 224 3.49 27.42 14.84
N ASP A 225 3.80 28.68 15.18
CA ASP A 225 3.27 29.38 16.33
C ASP A 225 2.71 30.76 15.89
N PRO A 226 1.37 30.98 15.96
CA PRO A 226 0.35 30.01 16.35
C PRO A 226 0.23 28.84 15.34
N LEU A 227 -0.33 27.70 15.81
CA LEU A 227 -0.56 26.54 14.95
C LEU A 227 -1.32 26.94 13.67
N PRO A 228 -0.87 26.50 12.48
CA PRO A 228 -1.59 26.74 11.23
C PRO A 228 -3.03 26.17 11.26
N ASP A 229 -3.97 26.86 10.65
CA ASP A 229 -5.36 26.43 10.56
C ASP A 229 -5.50 25.05 9.90
N THR A 230 -4.67 24.75 8.91
CA THR A 230 -4.61 23.43 8.26
C THR A 230 -4.34 22.30 9.25
N TRP A 231 -3.47 22.51 10.25
CA TRP A 231 -3.18 21.49 11.26
C TRP A 231 -4.41 21.13 12.07
N ILE A 232 -5.15 22.12 12.51
CA ILE A 232 -6.38 21.95 13.31
C ILE A 232 -7.41 21.17 12.50
N LYS A 233 -7.66 21.57 11.25
CA LYS A 233 -8.60 20.90 10.35
C LYS A 233 -8.22 19.44 10.09
N MET A 234 -6.95 19.18 9.81
CA MET A 234 -6.47 17.81 9.55
C MET A 234 -6.54 16.92 10.78
N ARG A 235 -6.26 17.45 11.98
CA ARG A 235 -6.50 16.72 13.24
C ARG A 235 -7.98 16.34 13.38
N ASP A 236 -8.89 17.28 13.15
CA ASP A 236 -10.31 17.05 13.32
C ASP A 236 -10.85 16.01 12.32
N ILE A 237 -10.30 15.98 11.10
CA ILE A 237 -10.58 14.94 10.10
C ILE A 237 -10.12 13.56 10.60
N LEU A 238 -8.89 13.44 11.09
CA LEU A 238 -8.37 12.17 11.61
C LEU A 238 -9.18 11.67 12.81
N LEU A 239 -9.56 12.57 13.73
CA LEU A 239 -10.40 12.23 14.88
C LEU A 239 -11.81 11.81 14.44
N PHE A 240 -12.38 12.44 13.42
CA PHE A 240 -13.68 12.07 12.87
C PHE A 240 -13.68 10.60 12.36
N TRP A 241 -12.68 10.21 11.59
CA TRP A 241 -12.58 8.84 11.05
C TRP A 241 -12.20 7.81 12.12
N ALA A 242 -11.31 8.17 13.05
CA ALA A 242 -10.97 7.30 14.18
C ALA A 242 -12.21 7.01 15.05
N ALA A 243 -13.10 8.02 15.25
CA ALA A 243 -14.37 7.84 15.97
C ALA A 243 -15.36 6.92 15.22
N LYS A 244 -15.19 6.70 13.92
CA LYS A 244 -15.97 5.73 13.12
C LYS A 244 -15.37 4.30 13.17
N ASN A 245 -14.43 4.06 14.09
CA ASN A 245 -13.74 2.79 14.30
C ASN A 245 -12.87 2.34 13.11
N VAL A 246 -12.26 3.27 12.38
CA VAL A 246 -11.17 2.96 11.47
C VAL A 246 -9.93 2.60 12.31
N ASP A 247 -9.25 1.49 11.98
CA ASP A 247 -8.13 0.95 12.77
C ASP A 247 -6.78 1.55 12.34
N GLY A 248 -6.71 2.18 11.18
CA GLY A 248 -5.47 2.77 10.71
C GLY A 248 -5.62 3.68 9.51
N PHE A 249 -4.61 4.50 9.31
CA PHE A 249 -4.50 5.43 8.18
C PHE A 249 -3.25 5.14 7.37
N ARG A 250 -3.40 5.00 6.06
CA ARG A 250 -2.29 5.13 5.12
C ARG A 250 -2.20 6.59 4.70
N CYS A 251 -1.10 7.24 5.06
CA CYS A 251 -0.89 8.66 4.84
C CYS A 251 -0.17 8.88 3.52
N ASP A 252 -0.92 9.41 2.55
CA ASP A 252 -0.45 9.70 1.20
C ASP A 252 0.61 10.79 1.21
N MET A 253 1.71 10.59 0.44
CA MET A 253 2.79 11.55 0.26
C MET A 253 3.21 12.24 1.57
N ALA A 254 3.34 11.47 2.66
CA ALA A 254 3.59 12.00 4.00
C ALA A 254 4.87 12.84 4.09
N GLU A 255 5.89 12.55 3.27
CA GLU A 255 7.14 13.31 3.24
C GLU A 255 7.01 14.73 2.67
N MET A 256 5.91 15.05 1.99
CA MET A 256 5.61 16.40 1.50
C MET A 256 4.93 17.29 2.55
N VAL A 257 4.74 16.76 3.77
CA VAL A 257 4.13 17.45 4.92
C VAL A 257 5.15 17.52 6.05
N PRO A 258 5.30 18.66 6.76
CA PRO A 258 6.30 18.81 7.80
C PRO A 258 6.22 17.74 8.89
N VAL A 259 7.37 17.23 9.30
CA VAL A 259 7.45 16.18 10.34
C VAL A 259 6.91 16.67 11.69
N GLU A 260 6.99 17.97 11.96
CA GLU A 260 6.44 18.61 13.16
C GLU A 260 4.92 18.50 13.24
N PHE A 261 4.22 18.60 12.09
CA PHE A 261 2.78 18.33 12.02
C PHE A 261 2.48 16.90 12.43
N TRP A 262 3.23 15.93 11.89
CA TRP A 262 3.03 14.52 12.19
C TRP A 262 3.26 14.22 13.67
N GLN A 263 4.34 14.75 14.25
CA GLN A 263 4.62 14.62 15.68
C GLN A 263 3.45 15.08 16.53
N TRP A 264 2.90 16.23 16.20
CA TRP A 264 1.77 16.81 16.92
C TRP A 264 0.50 16.02 16.70
N VAL A 265 0.10 15.77 15.45
CA VAL A 265 -1.22 15.20 15.12
C VAL A 265 -1.33 13.72 15.52
N ILE A 266 -0.29 12.92 15.30
CA ILE A 266 -0.28 11.51 15.71
C ILE A 266 -0.37 11.42 17.24
N GLY A 267 0.30 12.31 17.96
CA GLY A 267 0.19 12.42 19.43
C GLY A 267 -1.24 12.74 19.88
N GLU A 268 -1.90 13.70 19.22
CA GLU A 268 -3.30 14.06 19.52
C GLU A 268 -4.26 12.90 19.25
N VAL A 269 -4.14 12.22 18.12
CA VAL A 269 -5.01 11.09 17.77
C VAL A 269 -4.78 9.91 18.70
N LYS A 270 -3.52 9.51 18.92
CA LYS A 270 -3.19 8.34 19.77
C LYS A 270 -3.54 8.54 21.24
N ARG A 271 -3.61 9.78 21.71
CA ARG A 271 -4.10 10.09 23.07
C ARG A 271 -5.56 9.65 23.28
N LEU A 272 -6.40 9.71 22.23
CA LEU A 272 -7.81 9.33 22.30
C LEU A 272 -8.06 7.93 21.72
N PHE A 273 -7.28 7.52 20.70
CA PHE A 273 -7.39 6.27 19.96
C PHE A 273 -6.03 5.57 19.87
N PRO A 274 -5.49 5.04 20.99
CA PRO A 274 -4.12 4.50 21.06
C PRO A 274 -3.88 3.28 20.16
N GLN A 275 -4.96 2.62 19.70
CA GLN A 275 -4.89 1.44 18.84
C GLN A 275 -4.76 1.78 17.34
N VAL A 276 -5.00 3.04 16.94
CA VAL A 276 -4.93 3.46 15.53
C VAL A 276 -3.48 3.44 15.07
N ILE A 277 -3.23 2.77 13.94
CA ILE A 277 -1.91 2.73 13.31
C ILE A 277 -1.79 3.76 12.19
N PHE A 278 -0.57 4.29 12.04
CA PHE A 278 -0.24 5.24 10.98
C PHE A 278 0.84 4.64 10.09
N ILE A 279 0.56 4.54 8.79
CA ILE A 279 1.46 4.04 7.76
C ILE A 279 1.78 5.19 6.80
N ALA A 280 3.05 5.56 6.68
CA ALA A 280 3.44 6.66 5.81
C ALA A 280 4.02 6.21 4.48
N GLU A 281 3.65 6.92 3.43
CA GLU A 281 4.35 6.92 2.17
C GLU A 281 5.49 7.93 2.25
N VAL A 282 6.73 7.41 2.35
CA VAL A 282 7.97 8.18 2.37
C VAL A 282 8.96 7.48 1.43
N TYR A 283 9.46 8.19 0.44
CA TYR A 283 10.39 7.65 -0.57
C TYR A 283 11.84 8.05 -0.35
N ASN A 284 12.10 9.09 0.46
CA ASN A 284 13.45 9.51 0.75
C ASN A 284 14.03 8.74 1.97
N PRO A 285 14.99 7.80 1.78
CA PRO A 285 15.56 7.02 2.90
C PRO A 285 16.24 7.88 3.98
N ALA A 286 16.70 9.09 3.63
CA ALA A 286 17.29 10.01 4.61
C ALA A 286 16.26 10.54 5.61
N GLN A 287 14.97 10.51 5.26
CA GLN A 287 13.87 10.97 6.11
C GLN A 287 13.24 9.86 6.96
N TYR A 288 13.48 8.58 6.68
CA TYR A 288 12.80 7.46 7.36
C TYR A 288 12.85 7.59 8.89
N ARG A 289 14.03 7.82 9.46
CA ARG A 289 14.20 7.91 10.92
C ARG A 289 13.49 9.12 11.53
N SER A 290 13.44 10.23 10.80
CA SER A 290 12.71 11.43 11.22
C SER A 290 11.21 11.15 11.32
N TYR A 291 10.61 10.51 10.30
CA TYR A 291 9.17 10.20 10.29
C TYR A 291 8.80 9.12 11.31
N ILE A 292 9.68 8.15 11.59
CA ILE A 292 9.44 7.15 12.63
C ILE A 292 9.63 7.75 14.03
N HIS A 293 10.81 8.31 14.32
CA HIS A 293 11.17 8.69 15.70
C HIS A 293 10.60 10.04 16.11
N THR A 294 10.56 11.01 15.21
CA THR A 294 9.98 12.34 15.48
C THR A 294 8.51 12.39 15.09
N GLY A 295 8.19 12.01 13.87
CA GLY A 295 6.82 12.02 13.34
C GLY A 295 5.87 11.07 14.06
N GLY A 296 6.38 9.94 14.59
CA GLY A 296 5.60 8.99 15.37
C GLY A 296 4.82 7.97 14.55
N PHE A 297 5.17 7.79 13.28
CA PHE A 297 4.57 6.75 12.45
C PHE A 297 4.92 5.35 12.95
N ASP A 298 3.95 4.45 12.87
CA ASP A 298 4.16 3.04 13.21
C ASP A 298 4.93 2.31 12.11
N TYR A 299 4.62 2.63 10.83
CA TYR A 299 5.24 1.99 9.67
C TYR A 299 5.46 2.96 8.51
N LEU A 300 6.51 2.70 7.72
CA LEU A 300 6.82 3.36 6.45
C LEU A 300 6.92 2.34 5.33
N TYR A 301 6.63 2.73 4.10
CA TYR A 301 6.91 1.92 2.92
C TYR A 301 8.40 1.62 2.76
N ASP A 302 8.77 0.35 2.60
CA ASP A 302 10.13 -0.05 2.17
C ASP A 302 10.21 -0.11 0.63
N LYS A 303 9.96 1.07 0.00
CA LYS A 303 9.92 1.18 -1.47
C LYS A 303 11.33 1.26 -2.05
N VAL A 304 12.09 2.28 -1.66
CA VAL A 304 13.41 2.58 -2.23
C VAL A 304 14.48 1.58 -1.76
N GLY A 305 14.27 0.93 -0.60
CA GLY A 305 15.14 -0.11 -0.08
C GLY A 305 14.81 -1.49 -0.66
N LEU A 306 13.93 -2.22 0.03
CA LEU A 306 13.69 -3.64 -0.25
C LEU A 306 12.90 -3.86 -1.54
N TYR A 307 11.84 -3.07 -1.81
CA TYR A 307 11.03 -3.25 -3.02
C TYR A 307 11.89 -3.10 -4.29
N ASP A 308 12.62 -1.99 -4.44
CA ASP A 308 13.44 -1.71 -5.62
C ASP A 308 14.54 -2.77 -5.79
N THR A 309 15.11 -3.25 -4.68
CA THR A 309 16.09 -4.33 -4.68
C THR A 309 15.48 -5.65 -5.15
N LEU A 310 14.33 -6.06 -4.60
CA LEU A 310 13.66 -7.30 -5.01
C LEU A 310 13.25 -7.26 -6.48
N ARG A 311 12.76 -6.10 -6.96
CA ARG A 311 12.47 -5.89 -8.37
C ARG A 311 13.74 -6.04 -9.23
N SER A 312 14.84 -5.42 -8.81
CA SER A 312 16.12 -5.50 -9.53
C SER A 312 16.66 -6.93 -9.61
N VAL A 313 16.61 -7.67 -8.51
CA VAL A 313 17.04 -9.09 -8.48
C VAL A 313 16.14 -9.95 -9.37
N THR A 314 14.84 -9.70 -9.37
CA THR A 314 13.87 -10.47 -10.16
C THR A 314 13.98 -10.16 -11.65
N CYS A 315 14.00 -8.87 -12.04
CA CYS A 315 13.86 -8.46 -13.44
C CYS A 315 15.19 -8.36 -14.18
N TYR A 316 16.25 -7.90 -13.50
CA TYR A 316 17.51 -7.54 -14.14
C TYR A 316 18.66 -8.49 -13.80
N GLY A 317 18.40 -9.54 -13.02
CA GLY A 317 19.39 -10.55 -12.69
C GLY A 317 20.53 -10.05 -11.78
N THR A 318 20.31 -8.96 -11.05
CA THR A 318 21.29 -8.47 -10.08
C THR A 318 21.52 -9.49 -8.96
N SER A 319 22.65 -9.41 -8.27
CA SER A 319 22.98 -10.36 -7.21
C SER A 319 22.00 -10.29 -6.04
N ALA A 320 21.56 -11.45 -5.54
CA ALA A 320 20.72 -11.55 -4.33
C ALA A 320 21.41 -11.00 -3.06
N HIS A 321 22.73 -10.83 -3.06
CA HIS A 321 23.45 -10.14 -1.99
C HIS A 321 23.01 -8.67 -1.79
N GLN A 322 22.39 -8.03 -2.80
CA GLN A 322 21.84 -6.70 -2.66
C GLN A 322 20.69 -6.65 -1.65
N ILE A 323 19.96 -7.75 -1.44
CA ILE A 323 18.93 -7.86 -0.41
C ILE A 323 19.52 -7.64 0.98
N THR A 324 20.70 -8.22 1.24
CA THR A 324 21.46 -7.99 2.49
C THR A 324 21.80 -6.52 2.67
N GLN A 325 22.28 -5.85 1.61
CA GLN A 325 22.61 -4.43 1.67
C GLN A 325 21.36 -3.58 1.94
N ALA A 326 20.23 -3.92 1.33
CA ALA A 326 18.98 -3.19 1.50
C ALA A 326 18.48 -3.23 2.97
N TRP A 327 18.36 -4.40 3.58
CA TRP A 327 17.86 -4.50 4.95
C TRP A 327 18.85 -3.93 5.97
N GLN A 328 20.16 -3.98 5.72
CA GLN A 328 21.17 -3.40 6.61
C GLN A 328 21.06 -1.88 6.73
N GLN A 329 20.64 -1.19 5.67
CA GLN A 329 20.44 0.27 5.69
C GLN A 329 19.33 0.72 6.65
N VAL A 330 18.38 -0.15 6.95
CA VAL A 330 17.24 0.11 7.83
C VAL A 330 17.21 -0.83 9.04
N SER A 331 18.34 -1.46 9.39
CA SER A 331 18.42 -2.50 10.42
C SER A 331 17.92 -2.06 11.81
N ASP A 332 18.10 -0.79 12.16
CA ASP A 332 17.64 -0.16 13.40
C ASP A 332 16.13 0.14 13.41
N ILE A 333 15.51 0.29 12.24
CA ILE A 333 14.09 0.60 12.06
C ILE A 333 13.36 -0.47 11.24
N GLN A 334 13.98 -1.61 10.97
CA GLN A 334 13.43 -2.66 10.11
C GLN A 334 12.03 -3.13 10.57
N GLY A 335 11.79 -3.16 11.88
CA GLY A 335 10.47 -3.47 12.45
C GLY A 335 9.36 -2.49 12.07
N ASN A 336 9.72 -1.28 11.65
CA ASN A 336 8.80 -0.22 11.23
C ASN A 336 8.63 -0.12 9.70
N MET A 337 9.26 -1.01 8.93
CA MET A 337 9.17 -0.97 7.46
C MET A 337 8.04 -1.87 6.97
N LEU A 338 7.14 -1.36 6.12
CA LEU A 338 6.11 -2.14 5.45
C LEU A 338 6.65 -2.68 4.13
N ASN A 339 6.79 -4.00 4.04
CA ASN A 339 7.25 -4.69 2.84
C ASN A 339 6.09 -4.98 1.87
N PHE A 340 6.33 -4.84 0.58
CA PHE A 340 5.36 -5.14 -0.47
C PHE A 340 6.05 -5.38 -1.82
N LEU A 341 5.31 -5.92 -2.80
CA LEU A 341 5.77 -6.08 -4.18
C LEU A 341 4.82 -5.41 -5.19
N GLU A 342 3.59 -5.14 -4.81
CA GLU A 342 2.60 -4.43 -5.60
C GLU A 342 1.82 -3.46 -4.71
N ASN A 343 1.42 -2.34 -5.28
CA ASN A 343 0.40 -1.43 -4.78
C ASN A 343 -0.29 -0.75 -5.98
N HIS A 344 -1.08 0.28 -5.74
CA HIS A 344 -1.83 0.98 -6.79
C HIS A 344 -0.96 1.88 -7.68
N ASP A 345 0.27 2.20 -7.27
CA ASP A 345 1.21 3.05 -8.02
C ASP A 345 2.28 2.26 -8.77
N GLU A 346 2.52 1.00 -8.38
CA GLU A 346 3.59 0.18 -8.93
C GLU A 346 3.06 -0.80 -9.98
N GLN A 347 3.94 -1.17 -10.94
CA GLN A 347 3.59 -2.18 -11.93
C GLN A 347 3.32 -3.53 -11.28
N ARG A 348 2.35 -4.26 -11.83
CA ARG A 348 2.04 -5.62 -11.43
C ARG A 348 3.21 -6.56 -11.74
N ILE A 349 3.50 -7.52 -10.87
CA ILE A 349 4.57 -8.52 -11.07
C ILE A 349 4.40 -9.25 -12.40
N ALA A 350 3.15 -9.62 -12.74
CA ALA A 350 2.84 -10.36 -13.97
C ALA A 350 2.83 -9.49 -15.23
N SER A 351 3.01 -8.17 -15.13
CA SER A 351 3.04 -7.26 -16.28
C SER A 351 4.32 -7.41 -17.10
N ASP A 352 4.26 -7.01 -18.37
CA ASP A 352 5.43 -6.94 -19.25
C ASP A 352 6.47 -5.89 -18.78
N PHE A 353 6.09 -5.04 -17.83
CA PHE A 353 6.93 -3.97 -17.26
C PHE A 353 7.61 -4.36 -15.95
N PHE A 354 7.32 -5.53 -15.40
CA PHE A 354 7.99 -6.09 -14.23
C PHE A 354 8.60 -7.45 -14.60
N ALA A 355 8.04 -8.58 -14.17
CA ALA A 355 8.61 -9.91 -14.37
C ALA A 355 7.97 -10.68 -15.55
N GLY A 356 6.87 -10.20 -16.12
CA GLY A 356 6.14 -10.82 -17.23
C GLY A 356 5.33 -12.07 -16.84
N GLN A 357 5.62 -12.65 -15.69
CA GLN A 357 4.98 -13.86 -15.16
C GLN A 357 4.85 -13.77 -13.65
N ALA A 358 3.67 -14.12 -13.12
CA ALA A 358 3.37 -13.98 -11.69
C ALA A 358 4.24 -14.88 -10.80
N ASP A 359 4.54 -16.09 -11.24
CA ASP A 359 5.34 -17.05 -10.47
C ASP A 359 6.76 -16.58 -10.18
N LYS A 360 7.33 -15.73 -11.05
CA LYS A 360 8.64 -15.13 -10.81
C LYS A 360 8.70 -14.23 -9.57
N GLY A 361 7.54 -13.82 -9.06
CA GLY A 361 7.41 -13.08 -7.81
C GLY A 361 7.51 -13.94 -6.53
N ARG A 362 7.41 -15.27 -6.62
CA ARG A 362 7.39 -16.15 -5.42
C ARG A 362 8.63 -16.00 -4.54
N PRO A 363 9.88 -16.05 -5.06
CA PRO A 363 11.06 -15.86 -4.22
C PRO A 363 11.12 -14.47 -3.57
N ALA A 364 10.75 -13.43 -4.30
CA ALA A 364 10.69 -12.08 -3.76
C ALA A 364 9.62 -11.94 -2.67
N MET A 365 8.45 -12.58 -2.85
CA MET A 365 7.38 -12.57 -1.87
C MET A 365 7.76 -13.34 -0.59
N LEU A 366 8.50 -14.45 -0.69
CA LEU A 366 9.07 -15.13 0.49
C LEU A 366 9.93 -14.16 1.30
N VAL A 367 10.84 -13.45 0.64
CA VAL A 367 11.74 -12.49 1.31
C VAL A 367 10.93 -11.38 1.96
N ALA A 368 10.02 -10.74 1.22
CA ALA A 368 9.19 -9.65 1.74
C ALA A 368 8.34 -10.07 2.93
N ALA A 369 7.78 -11.30 2.90
CA ALA A 369 6.88 -11.79 3.93
C ALA A 369 7.60 -12.40 5.14
N CYS A 370 8.77 -13.05 4.96
CA CYS A 370 9.36 -13.90 6.00
C CYS A 370 10.66 -13.36 6.60
N MET A 371 11.30 -12.35 5.99
CA MET A 371 12.62 -11.89 6.43
C MET A 371 12.59 -11.34 7.86
N ASN A 372 11.55 -10.61 8.24
CA ASN A 372 11.43 -10.07 9.60
C ASN A 372 9.98 -10.11 10.10
N THR A 373 9.75 -9.60 11.32
CA THR A 373 8.43 -9.54 11.99
C THR A 373 7.57 -8.35 11.53
N ASN A 374 8.13 -7.42 10.78
CA ASN A 374 7.48 -6.23 10.23
C ASN A 374 6.30 -6.57 9.31
N PRO A 375 5.37 -5.61 9.08
CA PRO A 375 4.22 -5.82 8.21
C PRO A 375 4.59 -6.20 6.77
N VAL A 376 3.68 -6.92 6.13
CA VAL A 376 3.71 -7.19 4.69
C VAL A 376 2.37 -6.84 4.07
N MET A 377 2.40 -6.32 2.85
CA MET A 377 1.21 -5.95 2.08
C MET A 377 1.21 -6.67 0.74
N ILE A 378 0.01 -7.07 0.31
CA ILE A 378 -0.27 -7.49 -1.07
C ILE A 378 -1.40 -6.64 -1.64
N TYR A 379 -1.38 -6.42 -2.94
CA TYR A 379 -2.41 -5.68 -3.68
C TYR A 379 -3.40 -6.64 -4.34
N PHE A 380 -4.68 -6.30 -4.36
CA PHE A 380 -5.74 -7.17 -4.89
C PHE A 380 -5.42 -7.65 -6.31
N GLY A 381 -5.57 -8.94 -6.55
CA GLY A 381 -5.21 -9.59 -7.81
C GLY A 381 -3.77 -10.12 -7.87
N GLN A 382 -2.86 -9.66 -7.01
CA GLN A 382 -1.49 -10.17 -6.94
C GLN A 382 -1.48 -11.69 -6.70
N GLU A 383 -2.40 -12.17 -5.88
CA GLU A 383 -2.55 -13.57 -5.50
C GLU A 383 -3.06 -14.50 -6.63
N VAL A 384 -3.49 -13.93 -7.74
CA VAL A 384 -3.91 -14.66 -8.95
C VAL A 384 -3.20 -14.17 -10.21
N GLY A 385 -2.17 -13.35 -10.05
CA GLY A 385 -1.34 -12.91 -11.16
C GLY A 385 -2.00 -11.88 -12.08
N GLU A 386 -2.78 -10.94 -11.51
CA GLU A 386 -3.30 -9.79 -12.26
C GLU A 386 -2.17 -9.06 -12.97
N ARG A 387 -2.36 -8.74 -14.26
CA ARG A 387 -1.29 -8.20 -15.11
C ARG A 387 -1.31 -6.67 -15.20
N GLY A 388 -2.45 -6.01 -15.02
CA GLY A 388 -2.59 -4.56 -15.23
C GLY A 388 -2.19 -4.13 -16.65
N MET A 389 -2.49 -4.97 -17.65
CA MET A 389 -2.07 -4.75 -19.04
C MET A 389 -3.21 -4.25 -19.93
N ASP A 390 -4.27 -3.74 -19.32
CA ASP A 390 -5.34 -3.05 -20.03
C ASP A 390 -4.87 -1.71 -20.60
N ALA A 391 -5.61 -1.18 -21.58
CA ALA A 391 -5.32 0.14 -22.17
C ALA A 391 -5.55 1.27 -21.16
N GLU A 392 -6.49 1.09 -20.25
CA GLU A 392 -6.81 2.00 -19.14
C GLU A 392 -5.91 1.67 -17.93
N GLY A 393 -4.61 1.90 -18.05
CA GLY A 393 -3.67 1.83 -16.94
C GLY A 393 -3.62 3.14 -16.16
N PHE A 394 -2.60 3.29 -15.32
CA PHE A 394 -2.36 4.54 -14.59
C PHE A 394 -1.97 5.69 -15.57
N SER A 395 -1.22 5.36 -16.60
CA SER A 395 -0.81 6.30 -17.66
C SER A 395 -0.87 5.63 -19.04
N GLY A 396 -2.00 4.99 -19.37
CA GLY A 396 -2.12 4.10 -20.50
C GLY A 396 -1.67 2.68 -20.16
N ARG A 397 -1.33 1.86 -21.15
CA ARG A 397 -0.88 0.47 -20.98
C ARG A 397 0.53 0.42 -20.40
N ASP A 398 0.65 0.51 -19.11
CA ASP A 398 1.93 0.63 -18.39
C ASP A 398 2.18 -0.42 -17.30
N GLY A 399 1.35 -1.47 -17.24
CA GLY A 399 1.48 -2.55 -16.27
C GLY A 399 0.89 -2.24 -14.90
N ARG A 400 0.11 -1.16 -14.80
CA ARG A 400 -0.61 -0.76 -13.59
C ARG A 400 -2.12 -0.82 -13.83
N THR A 401 -2.87 -1.20 -12.80
CA THR A 401 -4.34 -1.13 -12.85
C THR A 401 -4.77 0.33 -12.70
N THR A 402 -5.71 0.79 -13.53
CA THR A 402 -6.23 2.17 -13.44
C THR A 402 -6.77 2.50 -12.06
N ILE A 403 -6.53 3.73 -11.61
CA ILE A 403 -7.17 4.31 -10.41
C ILE A 403 -8.12 5.47 -10.74
N PHE A 404 -8.28 5.81 -12.02
CA PHE A 404 -9.03 6.98 -12.49
C PHE A 404 -10.36 6.64 -13.17
N ASP A 405 -10.58 5.35 -13.48
CA ASP A 405 -11.67 4.91 -14.33
C ASP A 405 -12.62 3.96 -13.60
N TYR A 406 -13.83 3.85 -14.12
CA TYR A 406 -14.71 2.73 -13.82
C TYR A 406 -14.26 1.53 -14.65
N TRP A 407 -13.84 0.48 -14.00
CA TRP A 407 -13.24 -0.68 -14.64
C TRP A 407 -13.62 -1.98 -13.94
N SER A 408 -13.63 -3.07 -14.68
CA SER A 408 -13.90 -4.41 -14.18
C SER A 408 -12.65 -5.28 -14.36
N VAL A 409 -12.07 -5.75 -13.25
CA VAL A 409 -10.85 -6.57 -13.27
C VAL A 409 -11.24 -8.05 -13.39
N ASP A 410 -10.93 -8.67 -14.52
CA ASP A 410 -11.39 -10.02 -14.85
C ASP A 410 -10.88 -11.09 -13.87
N SER A 411 -9.59 -11.06 -13.52
CA SER A 411 -8.98 -12.00 -12.58
C SER A 411 -9.69 -11.96 -11.22
N ILE A 412 -10.05 -10.77 -10.75
CA ILE A 412 -10.78 -10.55 -9.50
C ILE A 412 -12.22 -11.05 -9.61
N ASN A 413 -12.88 -10.80 -10.74
CA ASN A 413 -14.26 -11.29 -10.95
C ASN A 413 -14.33 -12.81 -11.03
N ARG A 414 -13.27 -13.46 -11.51
CA ARG A 414 -13.17 -14.93 -11.50
C ARG A 414 -12.90 -15.46 -10.09
N LEU A 415 -12.09 -14.77 -9.29
CA LEU A 415 -11.77 -15.17 -7.91
C LEU A 415 -12.90 -14.83 -6.92
N TYR A 416 -13.37 -13.59 -6.92
CA TYR A 416 -14.34 -13.06 -5.94
C TYR A 416 -15.75 -12.90 -6.54
N ASN A 417 -16.15 -13.79 -7.45
CA ASN A 417 -17.52 -13.83 -7.95
C ASN A 417 -18.53 -14.09 -6.83
N LYS A 418 -19.83 -13.84 -7.08
CA LYS A 418 -20.89 -13.98 -6.07
C LYS A 418 -20.97 -15.38 -5.44
N GLN A 419 -20.62 -16.42 -6.18
CA GLN A 419 -20.59 -17.82 -5.72
C GLN A 419 -19.28 -18.16 -5.00
N LEU A 420 -18.23 -17.36 -5.16
CA LEU A 420 -16.85 -17.67 -4.74
C LEU A 420 -16.37 -19.01 -5.33
N ASP A 421 -16.77 -19.26 -6.55
CA ASP A 421 -16.45 -20.46 -7.30
C ASP A 421 -15.08 -20.31 -7.99
N LYS A 422 -14.10 -21.02 -7.48
CA LYS A 422 -12.70 -20.99 -7.95
C LYS A 422 -12.47 -21.84 -9.20
N SER A 423 -13.46 -22.61 -9.66
CA SER A 423 -13.34 -23.36 -10.91
C SER A 423 -13.18 -22.47 -12.15
N ARG A 424 -13.39 -21.16 -12.00
CA ARG A 424 -13.16 -20.15 -13.03
C ARG A 424 -11.69 -19.70 -13.14
N LEU A 425 -10.86 -20.08 -12.20
CA LEU A 425 -9.41 -19.81 -12.23
C LEU A 425 -8.71 -20.92 -13.01
N SER A 426 -7.66 -20.58 -13.75
CA SER A 426 -6.76 -21.57 -14.33
C SER A 426 -5.98 -22.32 -13.25
N ASP A 427 -5.37 -23.44 -13.61
CA ASP A 427 -4.54 -24.21 -12.67
C ASP A 427 -3.37 -23.37 -12.13
N ASP A 428 -2.75 -22.54 -12.96
CA ASP A 428 -1.66 -21.64 -12.54
C ASP A 428 -2.14 -20.59 -11.55
N GLU A 429 -3.30 -19.98 -11.79
CA GLU A 429 -3.92 -19.02 -10.86
C GLU A 429 -4.29 -19.68 -9.54
N GLN A 430 -4.81 -20.91 -9.57
CA GLN A 430 -5.15 -21.68 -8.35
C GLN A 430 -3.88 -22.03 -7.57
N ASN A 431 -2.80 -22.45 -8.24
CA ASN A 431 -1.52 -22.76 -7.63
C ASN A 431 -0.87 -21.51 -7.00
N LEU A 432 -0.95 -20.37 -7.68
CA LEU A 432 -0.43 -19.10 -7.16
C LEU A 432 -1.25 -18.65 -5.94
N LEU A 433 -2.58 -18.72 -6.01
CA LEU A 433 -3.47 -18.41 -4.88
C LEU A 433 -3.16 -19.28 -3.66
N GLN A 434 -2.92 -20.58 -3.89
CA GLN A 434 -2.57 -21.52 -2.81
C GLN A 434 -1.21 -21.17 -2.20
N PHE A 435 -0.22 -20.78 -3.00
CA PHE A 435 1.07 -20.30 -2.53
C PHE A 435 0.91 -19.09 -1.60
N TYR A 436 0.19 -18.04 -2.05
CA TYR A 436 -0.05 -16.84 -1.21
C TYR A 436 -0.77 -17.18 0.07
N ARG A 437 -1.82 -17.99 0.03
CA ARG A 437 -2.55 -18.44 1.22
C ARG A 437 -1.66 -19.15 2.21
N THR A 438 -0.84 -20.08 1.74
CA THR A 438 0.09 -20.82 2.58
C THR A 438 1.10 -19.86 3.19
N LEU A 439 1.80 -19.08 2.37
CA LEU A 439 2.86 -18.17 2.82
C LEU A 439 2.36 -17.16 3.85
N LEU A 440 1.25 -16.47 3.56
CA LEU A 440 0.72 -15.44 4.45
C LEU A 440 0.11 -16.02 5.73
N THR A 441 -0.44 -17.24 5.68
CA THR A 441 -0.90 -17.95 6.88
C THR A 441 0.28 -18.32 7.78
N LEU A 442 1.39 -18.79 7.20
CA LEU A 442 2.61 -19.11 7.96
C LEU A 442 3.15 -17.89 8.73
N CYS A 443 2.95 -16.68 8.22
CA CYS A 443 3.32 -15.44 8.93
C CYS A 443 2.68 -15.31 10.32
N HIS A 444 1.55 -15.99 10.58
CA HIS A 444 0.86 -15.97 11.88
C HIS A 444 1.03 -17.28 12.65
N THR A 445 1.05 -18.42 11.94
CA THR A 445 1.03 -19.73 12.58
C THR A 445 2.41 -20.19 13.03
N GLU A 446 3.48 -19.72 12.34
CA GLU A 446 4.85 -20.05 12.70
C GLU A 446 5.45 -18.95 13.60
N ARG A 447 5.72 -19.31 14.86
CA ARG A 447 6.27 -18.36 15.84
C ARG A 447 7.61 -17.79 15.42
N ALA A 448 8.43 -18.58 14.75
CA ALA A 448 9.68 -18.11 14.19
C ALA A 448 9.50 -16.96 13.20
N LEU A 449 8.38 -16.89 12.46
CA LEU A 449 8.06 -15.77 11.54
C LEU A 449 7.43 -14.57 12.24
N SER A 450 6.54 -14.80 13.22
CA SER A 450 5.81 -13.72 13.89
C SER A 450 6.60 -13.03 15.01
N ASN A 451 7.50 -13.75 15.70
CA ASN A 451 8.25 -13.27 16.86
C ASN A 451 9.73 -13.63 16.87
N GLY A 452 10.17 -14.51 15.95
CA GLY A 452 11.51 -15.06 15.96
C GLY A 452 12.59 -14.07 15.52
N ARG A 453 13.84 -14.44 15.80
CA ARG A 453 15.02 -13.73 15.34
C ARG A 453 15.30 -14.03 13.87
N PHE A 454 15.87 -13.07 13.20
CA PHE A 454 16.32 -13.18 11.81
C PHE A 454 17.85 -13.29 11.77
N PHE A 455 18.37 -14.20 10.95
CA PHE A 455 19.80 -14.31 10.68
C PHE A 455 20.06 -14.50 9.19
N ASP A 456 20.73 -13.52 8.58
CA ASP A 456 21.13 -13.55 7.18
C ASP A 456 22.34 -14.47 7.00
N LEU A 457 22.25 -15.42 6.07
CA LEU A 457 23.33 -16.37 5.78
C LEU A 457 24.21 -15.96 4.59
N MET A 458 23.85 -14.88 3.87
CA MET A 458 24.51 -14.52 2.60
C MET A 458 25.98 -14.18 2.76
N TYR A 459 26.38 -13.49 3.84
CA TYR A 459 27.79 -13.13 4.05
C TYR A 459 28.71 -14.37 4.16
N ALA A 460 28.19 -15.51 4.64
CA ALA A 460 28.91 -16.77 4.74
C ALA A 460 28.79 -17.64 3.46
N ASN A 461 27.98 -17.21 2.50
CA ASN A 461 27.62 -17.97 1.29
C ASN A 461 27.80 -17.12 0.02
N GLY A 462 28.98 -16.56 -0.18
CA GLY A 462 29.31 -15.67 -1.31
C GLY A 462 29.10 -16.26 -2.71
N HIS A 463 28.94 -17.57 -2.82
CA HIS A 463 28.65 -18.27 -4.09
C HIS A 463 27.16 -18.18 -4.49
N LEU A 464 26.26 -17.84 -3.57
CA LEU A 464 24.82 -17.73 -3.82
C LEU A 464 24.47 -16.39 -4.50
N GLN A 465 24.65 -16.33 -5.83
CA GLN A 465 24.42 -15.08 -6.58
C GLN A 465 22.95 -14.84 -6.94
N ARG A 466 22.23 -15.92 -7.25
CA ARG A 466 20.81 -15.90 -7.64
C ARG A 466 19.90 -16.51 -6.57
N GLN A 467 20.45 -16.94 -5.46
CA GLN A 467 19.71 -17.49 -4.33
C GLN A 467 19.90 -16.62 -3.11
N TYR A 468 18.88 -16.55 -2.27
CA TYR A 468 18.92 -15.85 -0.99
C TYR A 468 18.57 -16.82 0.13
N ALA A 469 19.39 -16.87 1.17
CA ALA A 469 19.24 -17.79 2.28
C ALA A 469 19.28 -17.08 3.63
N PHE A 470 18.32 -17.39 4.51
CA PHE A 470 18.27 -16.87 5.87
C PHE A 470 17.58 -17.83 6.83
N VAL A 471 17.82 -17.66 8.13
CA VAL A 471 17.17 -18.42 9.19
C VAL A 471 16.25 -17.53 10.01
N ARG A 472 15.10 -18.08 10.35
CA ARG A 472 14.21 -17.55 11.38
C ARG A 472 14.13 -18.54 12.53
N ALA A 473 14.21 -18.08 13.79
CA ALA A 473 14.12 -18.98 14.93
C ALA A 473 13.44 -18.32 16.14
N ASP A 474 12.59 -19.09 16.84
CA ASP A 474 11.98 -18.74 18.13
C ASP A 474 12.03 -19.97 19.04
N GLY A 475 12.97 -19.96 19.99
CA GLY A 475 13.19 -21.11 20.89
C GLY A 475 13.63 -22.37 20.12
N HIS A 476 12.76 -23.38 20.07
CA HIS A 476 13.03 -24.65 19.39
C HIS A 476 12.51 -24.69 17.95
N GLU A 477 11.80 -23.68 17.50
CA GLU A 477 11.30 -23.59 16.14
C GLU A 477 12.34 -22.92 15.25
N VAL A 478 12.81 -23.65 14.24
CA VAL A 478 13.81 -23.18 13.29
C VAL A 478 13.27 -23.31 11.88
N LEU A 479 13.32 -22.23 11.12
CA LEU A 479 12.93 -22.17 9.71
C LEU A 479 14.13 -21.72 8.87
N LEU A 480 14.62 -22.58 8.00
CA LEU A 480 15.57 -22.20 6.95
C LEU A 480 14.75 -21.78 5.72
N CYS A 481 14.86 -20.52 5.34
CA CYS A 481 14.18 -19.92 4.21
C CYS A 481 15.14 -19.77 3.03
N LEU A 482 14.72 -20.25 1.86
CA LEU A 482 15.52 -20.27 0.63
C LEU A 482 14.70 -19.71 -0.52
N ALA A 483 15.23 -18.72 -1.22
CA ALA A 483 14.62 -18.11 -2.41
C ALA A 483 15.54 -18.33 -3.62
N ASN A 484 15.00 -18.80 -4.76
CA ASN A 484 15.74 -18.99 -6.01
C ASN A 484 15.22 -18.04 -7.09
N PHE A 485 16.01 -17.03 -7.43
CA PHE A 485 15.71 -16.01 -8.46
C PHE A 485 16.28 -16.41 -9.84
N SER A 486 16.42 -17.72 -10.12
CA SER A 486 16.94 -18.25 -11.38
C SER A 486 15.83 -19.01 -12.12
N ASP A 487 15.92 -19.04 -13.44
CA ASP A 487 15.12 -19.89 -14.33
C ASP A 487 15.60 -21.35 -14.36
N GLU A 488 16.67 -21.67 -13.61
CA GLU A 488 17.20 -23.02 -13.47
C GLU A 488 16.93 -23.55 -12.05
N GLN A 489 16.83 -24.89 -11.96
CA GLN A 489 16.79 -25.56 -10.66
C GLN A 489 18.17 -25.39 -9.98
N ALA A 490 18.16 -24.92 -8.75
CA ALA A 490 19.38 -24.72 -7.97
C ALA A 490 19.58 -25.85 -6.96
N CYS A 491 20.72 -26.55 -7.06
CA CYS A 491 21.23 -27.35 -5.94
C CYS A 491 22.01 -26.40 -5.01
N VAL A 492 21.39 -26.04 -3.89
CA VAL A 492 21.88 -25.02 -2.98
C VAL A 492 22.65 -25.67 -1.84
N SER A 493 23.88 -25.23 -1.61
CA SER A 493 24.70 -25.61 -0.45
C SER A 493 24.84 -24.38 0.45
N VAL A 494 24.16 -24.37 1.57
CA VAL A 494 24.10 -23.21 2.49
C VAL A 494 24.92 -23.51 3.74
N PHE A 495 26.05 -22.87 3.88
CA PHE A 495 26.87 -22.96 5.09
C PHE A 495 26.21 -22.18 6.23
N VAL A 496 26.08 -22.84 7.40
CA VAL A 496 25.49 -22.26 8.60
C VAL A 496 26.59 -22.12 9.67
N PRO A 497 27.13 -20.94 9.89
CA PRO A 497 28.24 -20.74 10.81
C PRO A 497 27.81 -20.89 12.28
N ARG A 498 28.72 -21.28 13.15
CA ARG A 498 28.48 -21.48 14.60
C ARG A 498 27.82 -20.28 15.26
N HIS A 499 28.28 -19.07 14.96
CA HIS A 499 27.72 -17.87 15.58
C HIS A 499 26.26 -17.57 15.13
N ALA A 500 25.75 -18.18 14.04
CA ALA A 500 24.33 -18.16 13.72
C ALA A 500 23.54 -18.95 14.78
N PHE A 501 24.04 -20.11 15.18
CA PHE A 501 23.44 -20.89 16.28
C PHE A 501 23.48 -20.13 17.60
N ASP A 502 24.63 -19.50 17.92
CA ASP A 502 24.80 -18.72 19.15
C ASP A 502 23.82 -17.54 19.18
N TYR A 503 23.73 -16.76 18.09
CA TYR A 503 22.81 -15.62 17.97
C TYR A 503 21.34 -16.05 18.05
N LEU A 504 20.97 -17.12 17.37
CA LEU A 504 19.61 -17.66 17.34
C LEU A 504 19.27 -18.48 18.60
N GLN A 505 20.24 -18.70 19.51
CA GLN A 505 20.10 -19.47 20.73
C GLN A 505 19.69 -20.95 20.46
N LEU A 506 20.24 -21.53 19.39
CA LEU A 506 19.98 -22.91 19.03
C LEU A 506 20.96 -23.86 19.72
N SER A 507 20.45 -24.99 20.18
CA SER A 507 21.25 -26.06 20.77
C SER A 507 21.06 -27.34 19.99
N GLY A 508 22.13 -28.13 19.87
CA GLY A 508 22.09 -29.37 19.11
C GLY A 508 22.51 -29.16 17.65
N GLY A 509 22.11 -30.08 16.82
CA GLY A 509 22.43 -30.11 15.39
C GLY A 509 22.84 -31.51 14.93
N GLY A 510 22.66 -31.81 13.66
CA GLY A 510 23.01 -33.09 13.04
C GLY A 510 22.08 -33.44 11.87
N ALA A 511 22.01 -34.73 11.58
CA ALA A 511 21.05 -35.22 10.58
C ALA A 511 19.63 -35.12 11.17
N CYS A 512 18.72 -34.47 10.43
CA CYS A 512 17.35 -34.23 10.87
C CYS A 512 16.38 -34.28 9.67
N VAL A 513 15.10 -34.44 9.97
CA VAL A 513 14.04 -34.33 8.98
C VAL A 513 13.58 -32.87 8.95
N ALA A 514 13.64 -32.26 7.78
CA ALA A 514 13.10 -30.95 7.52
C ALA A 514 11.78 -31.08 6.72
N ARG A 515 10.78 -30.29 7.10
CA ARG A 515 9.50 -30.23 6.38
C ARG A 515 9.40 -28.91 5.63
N ASP A 516 9.24 -28.97 4.32
CA ASP A 516 8.92 -27.78 3.53
C ASP A 516 7.45 -27.40 3.78
N LEU A 517 7.23 -26.25 4.40
CA LEU A 517 5.92 -25.77 4.80
C LEU A 517 5.07 -25.26 3.63
N LEU A 518 5.69 -24.92 2.49
CA LEU A 518 4.97 -24.40 1.32
C LEU A 518 4.26 -25.52 0.54
N VAL A 519 4.88 -26.69 0.45
CA VAL A 519 4.37 -27.84 -0.34
C VAL A 519 4.12 -29.09 0.50
N ASN A 520 4.39 -29.02 1.80
CA ASN A 520 4.18 -30.09 2.77
C ASN A 520 4.95 -31.40 2.45
N THR A 521 6.17 -31.29 1.92
CA THR A 521 7.08 -32.41 1.70
C THR A 521 8.13 -32.49 2.78
N GLN A 522 8.76 -33.66 2.91
CA GLN A 522 9.85 -33.89 3.87
C GLN A 522 11.13 -34.30 3.15
N GLU A 523 12.25 -33.82 3.66
CA GLU A 523 13.58 -34.24 3.21
C GLU A 523 14.51 -34.43 4.42
N THR A 524 15.50 -35.31 4.27
CA THR A 524 16.56 -35.45 5.28
C THR A 524 17.67 -34.50 4.95
N ILE A 525 18.01 -33.63 5.89
CA ILE A 525 19.13 -32.69 5.76
C ILE A 525 20.09 -32.85 6.93
N ARG A 526 21.25 -32.23 6.82
CA ARG A 526 22.15 -32.04 7.93
C ARG A 526 22.16 -30.56 8.31
N PHE A 527 21.73 -30.24 9.53
CA PHE A 527 21.70 -28.88 10.06
C PHE A 527 22.49 -28.84 11.36
N ALA A 528 23.72 -28.36 11.30
CA ALA A 528 24.62 -28.28 12.43
C ALA A 528 25.57 -27.07 12.30
N PRO A 529 26.14 -26.58 13.42
CA PRO A 529 27.11 -25.49 13.38
C PRO A 529 28.33 -25.84 12.50
N ASP A 530 28.76 -24.87 11.70
CA ASP A 530 29.88 -24.93 10.79
C ASP A 530 29.76 -26.03 9.70
N GLU A 531 28.53 -26.39 9.36
CA GLU A 531 28.21 -27.33 8.30
C GLU A 531 27.29 -26.70 7.23
N SER A 532 27.22 -27.35 6.07
CA SER A 532 26.35 -26.91 4.96
C SER A 532 25.08 -27.75 4.89
N VAL A 533 23.97 -27.09 4.75
CA VAL A 533 22.69 -27.69 4.35
C VAL A 533 22.68 -27.78 2.81
N VAL A 534 22.44 -28.99 2.29
CA VAL A 534 22.30 -29.19 0.84
C VAL A 534 20.87 -29.56 0.51
N THR A 535 20.23 -28.79 -0.37
CA THR A 535 18.87 -29.02 -0.84
C THR A 535 18.67 -28.46 -2.24
N THR A 536 17.54 -28.75 -2.87
CA THR A 536 17.21 -28.30 -4.21
C THR A 536 16.04 -27.36 -4.19
N VAL A 537 16.14 -26.23 -4.89
CA VAL A 537 15.05 -25.26 -5.06
C VAL A 537 14.71 -25.12 -6.54
N ALA A 538 13.44 -25.29 -6.89
CA ALA A 538 12.97 -25.20 -8.26
C ALA A 538 13.16 -23.78 -8.86
N PRO A 539 13.12 -23.63 -10.20
CA PRO A 539 13.19 -22.34 -10.87
C PRO A 539 12.12 -21.37 -10.34
N TRP A 540 12.51 -20.11 -10.13
CA TRP A 540 11.60 -19.04 -9.66
C TRP A 540 10.71 -19.45 -8.48
N ASN A 541 11.28 -20.22 -7.54
CA ASN A 541 10.54 -20.76 -6.40
C ASN A 541 11.32 -20.56 -5.09
N CYS A 542 10.72 -21.00 -4.01
CA CYS A 542 11.28 -20.85 -2.68
C CYS A 542 10.89 -22.04 -1.78
N LYS A 543 11.60 -22.18 -0.64
CA LYS A 543 11.33 -23.17 0.41
C LYS A 543 11.32 -22.53 1.78
N ILE A 544 10.49 -23.07 2.66
CA ILE A 544 10.53 -22.82 4.10
C ILE A 544 10.70 -24.18 4.78
N LEU A 545 11.93 -24.51 5.11
CA LEU A 545 12.26 -25.78 5.76
C LEU A 545 12.13 -25.64 7.28
N LYS A 546 11.08 -26.22 7.86
CA LYS A 546 10.93 -26.35 9.31
C LYS A 546 11.76 -27.51 9.81
N ILE A 547 12.69 -27.18 10.70
CA ILE A 547 13.71 -28.10 11.22
C ILE A 547 13.38 -28.40 12.68
N SER A 548 13.30 -29.67 13.04
CA SER A 548 13.20 -30.14 14.42
C SER A 548 14.60 -30.51 14.92
N LEU A 549 15.12 -29.72 15.87
CA LEU A 549 16.44 -29.94 16.51
C LEU A 549 16.32 -30.87 17.71
#